data_80d21ec6a8affd636be9d285b58cb0b7
#
_entry.id   80d21ec6a8affd636be9d285b58cb0b7
#
_cell.length_a   1.000
_cell.length_b   1.000
_cell.length_c   1.000
_cell.angle_alpha   90.00
_cell.angle_beta   90.00
_cell.angle_gamma   90.00
#
_symmetry.space_group_name_H-M   'P 1'
#
loop_
_entity.id
_entity.type
_entity.pdbx_description
1 polymer ?
#
loop_
_entity_poly.entity_id
_entity_poly.type
_entity_poly.pdbx_seq_one_letter_code
_entity_poly.pdbx_strand_id
1 'polypeptide(L)'
;KDIPGYANLINLDYLKPLNEVLTRDTGDFNGTIEQLTTDDGNFYAVPFRSDFWVLYYNKDLFDKAGVEYPSNDLTMEDYDALARKMTSGSGDTKVYGCHYHTWRSAASLFSILDGKNTIIDGKYDFMKPTYDMVIAQQKDGICMDYGYLKTSSLHYSAAFENQQCAMVNMGSWFISTLEAYMKDAETKFNWGIVKYPH
;
A
#
# COMPACT_ATOMS: atom_id res chain seq x y z
N LYS A 1 5.69 11.29 12.02
CA LYS A 1 4.47 11.63 11.27
C LYS A 1 4.69 11.42 9.78
N ASP A 2 3.63 11.20 9.04
CA ASP A 2 3.59 11.22 7.59
C ASP A 2 3.45 12.69 7.07
N ILE A 3 3.58 12.88 5.78
CA ILE A 3 3.51 14.22 5.16
C ILE A 3 2.19 14.96 5.47
N PRO A 4 0.98 14.33 5.38
CA PRO A 4 -0.26 15.00 5.76
C PRO A 4 -0.30 15.41 7.24
N GLY A 5 0.22 14.56 8.12
CA GLY A 5 0.32 14.87 9.55
C GLY A 5 1.32 15.99 9.85
N TYR A 6 2.41 16.05 9.10
CA TYR A 6 3.39 17.13 9.14
C TYR A 6 2.76 18.47 8.74
N ALA A 7 2.12 18.54 7.58
CA ALA A 7 1.44 19.73 7.09
C ALA A 7 0.37 20.23 8.09
N ASN A 8 -0.40 19.31 8.67
CA ASN A 8 -1.41 19.69 9.68
C ASN A 8 -0.79 20.32 10.95
N LEU A 9 0.35 19.79 11.41
CA LEU A 9 1.05 20.35 12.58
C LEU A 9 1.63 21.76 12.32
N ILE A 10 2.09 22.02 11.09
CA ILE A 10 2.52 23.36 10.67
C ILE A 10 1.32 24.31 10.69
N ASN A 11 0.21 23.92 10.06
CA ASN A 11 -1.02 24.75 10.00
C ASN A 11 -1.59 25.09 11.38
N LEU A 12 -1.33 24.26 12.38
CA LEU A 12 -1.73 24.46 13.77
C LEU A 12 -0.69 25.24 14.60
N ASP A 13 0.41 25.66 13.99
CA ASP A 13 1.52 26.36 14.67
C ASP A 13 2.12 25.56 15.84
N TYR A 14 2.19 24.23 15.71
CA TYR A 14 2.71 23.33 16.74
C TYR A 14 4.20 23.02 16.57
N LEU A 15 4.81 23.44 15.47
CA LEU A 15 6.19 23.17 15.15
C LEU A 15 7.00 24.47 15.07
N LYS A 16 8.29 24.36 15.35
CA LYS A 16 9.26 25.45 15.15
C LYS A 16 10.14 25.16 13.93
N PRO A 17 10.53 26.18 13.15
CA PRO A 17 11.51 26.01 12.09
C PRO A 17 12.82 25.41 12.59
N LEU A 18 13.39 24.52 11.82
CA LEU A 18 14.67 23.86 12.11
C LEU A 18 15.86 24.47 11.37
N ASN A 19 15.65 25.46 10.52
CA ASN A 19 16.68 26.10 9.68
C ASN A 19 17.92 26.56 10.47
N GLU A 20 17.72 27.13 11.66
CA GLU A 20 18.82 27.60 12.51
C GLU A 20 19.42 26.50 13.39
N VAL A 21 18.70 25.39 13.59
CA VAL A 21 19.09 24.29 14.49
C VAL A 21 19.82 23.19 13.74
N LEU A 22 19.39 22.88 12.52
CA LEU A 22 20.00 21.87 11.66
C LEU A 22 21.18 22.49 10.90
N THR A 23 22.38 22.37 11.46
CA THR A 23 23.62 22.97 10.90
C THR A 23 24.46 21.98 10.07
N ARG A 24 24.03 20.70 9.98
CA ARG A 24 24.74 19.70 9.16
C ARG A 24 24.37 19.82 7.69
N ASP A 25 25.22 19.28 6.82
CA ASP A 25 24.90 19.06 5.42
C ASP A 25 23.68 18.12 5.30
N THR A 26 22.74 18.48 4.45
CA THR A 26 21.49 17.76 4.18
C THR A 26 21.47 17.04 2.84
N GLY A 27 22.57 17.04 2.10
CA GLY A 27 22.67 16.41 0.78
C GLY A 27 22.40 14.90 0.78
N ASP A 28 22.61 14.22 1.91
CA ASP A 28 22.33 12.81 2.09
C ASP A 28 20.82 12.47 2.22
N PHE A 29 19.96 13.47 2.33
CA PHE A 29 18.49 13.28 2.34
C PHE A 29 17.87 13.21 0.94
N ASN A 30 18.67 13.24 -0.14
CA ASN A 30 18.21 13.07 -1.53
C ASN A 30 17.01 13.97 -1.91
N GLY A 31 17.06 15.24 -1.57
CA GLY A 31 16.00 16.21 -1.89
C GLY A 31 14.75 16.13 -1.00
N THR A 32 14.75 15.30 0.05
CA THR A 32 13.56 15.17 0.90
C THR A 32 13.37 16.39 1.81
N ILE A 33 14.45 17.10 2.20
CA ILE A 33 14.34 18.35 2.95
C ILE A 33 13.62 19.41 2.11
N GLU A 34 13.97 19.53 0.84
CA GLU A 34 13.34 20.45 -0.11
C GLU A 34 11.85 20.18 -0.26
N GLN A 35 11.44 18.90 -0.26
CA GLN A 35 10.02 18.52 -0.27
C GLN A 35 9.27 18.86 1.02
N LEU A 36 9.98 18.96 2.15
CA LEU A 36 9.42 19.35 3.45
C LEU A 36 9.49 20.86 3.69
N THR A 37 10.14 21.61 2.80
CA THR A 37 10.29 23.06 2.93
C THR A 37 9.00 23.74 2.45
N THR A 38 8.50 24.65 3.27
CA THR A 38 7.31 25.47 2.98
C THR A 38 7.66 26.65 2.07
N ASP A 39 6.66 27.33 1.50
CA ASP A 39 6.86 28.43 0.56
C ASP A 39 7.67 29.61 1.13
N ASP A 40 7.68 29.77 2.44
CA ASP A 40 8.48 30.77 3.17
C ASP A 40 9.95 30.35 3.40
N GLY A 41 10.36 29.19 2.87
CA GLY A 41 11.71 28.66 2.98
C GLY A 41 12.03 27.95 4.29
N ASN A 42 11.03 27.70 5.13
CA ASN A 42 11.22 27.00 6.39
C ASN A 42 10.93 25.50 6.27
N PHE A 43 11.70 24.68 7.02
CA PHE A 43 11.35 23.28 7.25
C PHE A 43 11.28 22.98 8.76
N TYR A 44 10.38 22.08 9.14
CA TYR A 44 9.97 21.83 10.52
C TYR A 44 10.17 20.39 10.97
N ALA A 45 10.72 19.54 10.13
CA ALA A 45 11.01 18.15 10.44
C ALA A 45 12.23 17.65 9.67
N VAL A 46 12.90 16.65 10.22
CA VAL A 46 14.00 15.92 9.55
C VAL A 46 13.46 14.56 9.10
N PRO A 47 13.60 14.19 7.82
CA PRO A 47 13.21 12.86 7.35
C PRO A 47 14.12 11.81 7.96
N PHE A 48 13.56 10.68 8.39
CA PHE A 48 14.36 9.57 8.93
C PHE A 48 14.23 8.30 8.09
N ARG A 49 13.23 8.20 7.23
CA ARG A 49 13.05 7.13 6.25
C ARG A 49 12.11 7.55 5.12
N SER A 50 12.24 6.87 3.99
CA SER A 50 11.27 6.90 2.91
C SER A 50 10.60 5.54 2.80
N ASP A 51 9.30 5.54 2.54
CA ASP A 51 8.53 4.34 2.27
C ASP A 51 8.05 4.35 0.82
N PHE A 52 7.95 3.16 0.24
CA PHE A 52 7.43 2.94 -1.10
C PHE A 52 6.39 1.83 -1.09
N TRP A 53 5.55 1.75 -2.10
CA TRP A 53 4.50 0.74 -2.21
C TRP A 53 4.90 -0.38 -3.15
N VAL A 54 4.55 -1.62 -2.76
CA VAL A 54 4.80 -2.85 -3.51
C VAL A 54 3.61 -3.79 -3.40
N LEU A 55 3.58 -4.80 -4.25
CA LEU A 55 2.67 -5.93 -4.15
C LEU A 55 3.34 -7.04 -3.35
N TYR A 56 2.75 -7.39 -2.20
CA TYR A 56 3.10 -8.60 -1.44
C TYR A 56 2.27 -9.78 -1.94
N TYR A 57 2.85 -10.97 -1.98
CA TYR A 57 2.13 -12.19 -2.34
C TYR A 57 2.57 -13.37 -1.49
N ASN A 58 1.63 -14.28 -1.20
CA ASN A 58 1.85 -15.50 -0.43
C ASN A 58 2.23 -16.63 -1.39
N LYS A 59 3.52 -17.01 -1.41
CA LYS A 59 4.06 -18.04 -2.30
C LYS A 59 3.38 -19.38 -2.11
N ASP A 60 3.11 -19.78 -0.86
CA ASP A 60 2.53 -21.07 -0.56
C ASP A 60 1.10 -21.20 -1.10
N LEU A 61 0.33 -20.10 -1.11
CA LEU A 61 -0.99 -20.08 -1.75
C LEU A 61 -0.89 -20.17 -3.27
N PHE A 62 0.10 -19.53 -3.88
CA PHE A 62 0.37 -19.64 -5.31
C PHE A 62 0.79 -21.05 -5.71
N ASP A 63 1.73 -21.66 -4.96
CA ASP A 63 2.20 -23.02 -5.18
C ASP A 63 1.05 -24.03 -5.04
N LYS A 64 0.21 -23.88 -3.99
CA LYS A 64 -0.97 -24.71 -3.77
C LYS A 64 -1.98 -24.60 -4.92
N ALA A 65 -2.11 -23.43 -5.52
CA ALA A 65 -3.02 -23.19 -6.64
C ALA A 65 -2.41 -23.63 -8.00
N GLY A 66 -1.12 -23.91 -8.07
CA GLY A 66 -0.40 -24.17 -9.32
C GLY A 66 -0.37 -22.96 -10.24
N VAL A 67 -0.26 -21.77 -9.67
CA VAL A 67 -0.25 -20.48 -10.37
C VAL A 67 1.14 -19.87 -10.30
N GLU A 68 1.62 -19.34 -11.42
CA GLU A 68 2.90 -18.64 -11.48
C GLU A 68 2.88 -17.37 -10.60
N TYR A 69 4.01 -17.06 -9.99
CA TYR A 69 4.16 -15.86 -9.18
C TYR A 69 4.02 -14.58 -10.02
N PRO A 70 3.54 -13.47 -9.42
CA PRO A 70 3.51 -12.19 -10.11
C PRO A 70 4.91 -11.72 -10.46
N SER A 71 5.06 -11.05 -11.61
CA SER A 71 6.31 -10.45 -12.07
C SER A 71 6.37 -8.94 -11.78
N ASN A 72 7.55 -8.35 -12.01
CA ASN A 72 7.72 -6.89 -11.92
C ASN A 72 7.08 -6.10 -13.08
N ASP A 73 6.58 -6.78 -14.08
CA ASP A 73 5.95 -6.19 -15.29
C ASP A 73 4.44 -6.43 -15.28
N LEU A 74 3.84 -6.60 -14.09
CA LEU A 74 2.43 -6.89 -13.90
C LEU A 74 1.59 -5.63 -14.23
N THR A 75 0.75 -5.72 -15.25
CA THR A 75 -0.24 -4.68 -15.57
C THR A 75 -1.43 -4.72 -14.62
N MET A 76 -2.28 -3.68 -14.65
CA MET A 76 -3.53 -3.69 -13.86
C MET A 76 -4.48 -4.82 -14.32
N GLU A 77 -4.57 -5.06 -15.62
CA GLU A 77 -5.39 -6.13 -16.20
C GLU A 77 -4.88 -7.51 -15.76
N ASP A 78 -3.56 -7.73 -15.81
CA ASP A 78 -2.94 -8.97 -15.35
C ASP A 78 -3.12 -9.16 -13.85
N TYR A 79 -3.05 -8.09 -13.07
CA TYR A 79 -3.32 -8.12 -11.63
C TYR A 79 -4.77 -8.54 -11.34
N ASP A 80 -5.77 -7.99 -12.05
CA ASP A 80 -7.17 -8.40 -11.88
C ASP A 80 -7.37 -9.86 -12.26
N ALA A 81 -6.83 -10.29 -13.40
CA ALA A 81 -6.89 -11.68 -13.85
C ALA A 81 -6.24 -12.63 -12.84
N LEU A 82 -5.08 -12.25 -12.30
CA LEU A 82 -4.36 -13.01 -11.30
C LEU A 82 -5.13 -13.10 -9.98
N ALA A 83 -5.71 -11.99 -9.51
CA ALA A 83 -6.55 -11.96 -8.31
C ALA A 83 -7.76 -12.87 -8.45
N ARG A 84 -8.43 -12.88 -9.60
CA ARG A 84 -9.54 -13.78 -9.91
C ARG A 84 -9.09 -15.25 -9.86
N LYS A 85 -7.94 -15.57 -10.48
CA LYS A 85 -7.38 -16.91 -10.51
C LYS A 85 -6.99 -17.43 -9.12
N MET A 86 -6.51 -16.55 -8.26
CA MET A 86 -6.08 -16.89 -6.89
C MET A 86 -7.24 -16.97 -5.89
N THR A 87 -8.44 -16.52 -6.26
CA THR A 87 -9.61 -16.57 -5.40
C THR A 87 -10.15 -17.99 -5.31
N SER A 88 -10.29 -18.53 -4.11
CA SER A 88 -10.75 -19.91 -3.91
C SER A 88 -11.49 -20.10 -2.59
N GLY A 89 -12.10 -21.28 -2.42
CA GLY A 89 -12.79 -21.64 -1.19
C GLY A 89 -14.09 -20.87 -0.94
N SER A 90 -14.72 -21.13 0.19
CA SER A 90 -15.93 -20.46 0.65
C SER A 90 -16.04 -20.51 2.17
N GLY A 91 -16.86 -19.64 2.77
CA GLY A 91 -16.98 -19.57 4.24
C GLY A 91 -15.61 -19.40 4.91
N ASP A 92 -15.34 -20.19 5.92
CA ASP A 92 -14.10 -20.13 6.71
C ASP A 92 -12.84 -20.55 5.92
N THR A 93 -13.01 -21.21 4.77
CA THR A 93 -11.90 -21.61 3.89
C THR A 93 -11.66 -20.64 2.74
N LYS A 94 -12.37 -19.51 2.72
CA LYS A 94 -12.26 -18.52 1.66
C LYS A 94 -10.88 -17.89 1.65
N VAL A 95 -10.22 -17.94 0.49
CA VAL A 95 -9.04 -17.17 0.17
C VAL A 95 -9.41 -16.15 -0.90
N TYR A 96 -9.23 -14.89 -0.59
CA TYR A 96 -9.40 -13.80 -1.52
C TYR A 96 -8.16 -13.65 -2.40
N GLY A 97 -8.31 -13.36 -3.67
CA GLY A 97 -7.18 -13.19 -4.57
C GLY A 97 -6.33 -11.97 -4.23
N CYS A 98 -6.99 -10.91 -3.76
CA CYS A 98 -6.32 -9.68 -3.35
C CYS A 98 -7.01 -9.04 -2.14
N HIS A 99 -6.31 -8.07 -1.52
CA HIS A 99 -6.84 -7.30 -0.40
C HIS A 99 -6.55 -5.81 -0.58
N TYR A 100 -7.55 -4.98 -0.35
CA TYR A 100 -7.45 -3.53 -0.26
C TYR A 100 -7.73 -3.09 1.18
N HIS A 101 -6.74 -2.51 1.83
CA HIS A 101 -7.00 -1.89 3.13
C HIS A 101 -7.93 -0.68 2.99
N THR A 102 -8.58 -0.28 4.08
CA THR A 102 -9.59 0.79 4.08
C THR A 102 -9.03 2.20 3.86
N TRP A 103 -7.74 2.35 3.63
CA TRP A 103 -7.13 3.63 3.25
C TRP A 103 -7.43 3.96 1.78
N ARG A 104 -7.64 5.24 1.51
CA ARG A 104 -7.85 5.71 0.13
C ARG A 104 -6.70 5.32 -0.80
N SER A 105 -5.47 5.40 -0.31
CA SER A 105 -4.26 5.02 -1.05
C SER A 105 -4.25 3.57 -1.53
N ALA A 106 -4.91 2.65 -0.82
CA ALA A 106 -4.94 1.25 -1.21
C ALA A 106 -5.56 1.00 -2.60
N ALA A 107 -6.48 1.85 -3.03
CA ALA A 107 -7.07 1.80 -4.38
C ALA A 107 -6.53 2.92 -5.29
N SER A 108 -6.46 4.17 -4.80
CA SER A 108 -6.11 5.32 -5.65
C SER A 108 -4.70 5.28 -6.22
N LEU A 109 -3.75 4.62 -5.54
CA LEU A 109 -2.37 4.54 -6.00
C LEU A 109 -2.21 3.84 -7.35
N PHE A 110 -3.06 2.88 -7.70
CA PHE A 110 -3.06 2.27 -9.04
C PHE A 110 -3.21 3.30 -10.18
N SER A 111 -3.87 4.42 -9.90
CA SER A 111 -4.13 5.45 -10.90
C SER A 111 -3.07 6.54 -10.97
N ILE A 112 -2.20 6.67 -9.95
CA ILE A 112 -1.27 7.82 -9.85
C ILE A 112 0.20 7.42 -9.80
N LEU A 113 0.52 6.15 -9.53
CA LEU A 113 1.92 5.68 -9.50
C LEU A 113 2.57 5.58 -10.89
N ASP A 114 1.82 5.78 -11.96
CA ASP A 114 2.34 5.88 -13.33
C ASP A 114 3.14 7.18 -13.57
N GLY A 115 3.09 8.13 -12.64
CA GLY A 115 3.77 9.42 -12.73
C GLY A 115 3.19 10.39 -13.77
N LYS A 116 2.03 10.07 -14.38
CA LYS A 116 1.40 10.89 -15.43
C LYS A 116 0.23 11.71 -14.92
N ASN A 117 -0.50 11.16 -13.96
CA ASN A 117 -1.72 11.75 -13.42
C ASN A 117 -1.48 12.35 -12.04
N THR A 118 -2.26 13.37 -11.69
CA THR A 118 -2.23 14.03 -10.40
C THR A 118 -3.65 14.24 -9.87
N ILE A 119 -3.81 14.30 -8.57
CA ILE A 119 -5.10 14.58 -7.90
C ILE A 119 -5.29 16.05 -7.53
N ILE A 120 -4.29 16.90 -7.78
CA ILE A 120 -4.33 18.31 -7.36
C ILE A 120 -4.98 19.23 -8.40
N ASP A 121 -5.17 18.77 -9.63
CA ASP A 121 -5.78 19.55 -10.72
C ASP A 121 -7.33 19.46 -10.75
N GLY A 122 -7.92 18.70 -9.85
CA GLY A 122 -9.38 18.53 -9.73
C GLY A 122 -10.01 17.67 -10.83
N LYS A 123 -9.21 16.94 -11.62
CA LYS A 123 -9.68 16.02 -12.66
C LYS A 123 -9.42 14.59 -12.23
N TYR A 124 -10.47 13.77 -12.17
CA TYR A 124 -10.39 12.43 -11.60
C TYR A 124 -10.86 11.31 -12.54
N ASP A 125 -11.18 11.61 -13.79
CA ASP A 125 -11.68 10.62 -14.77
C ASP A 125 -10.70 9.46 -14.97
N PHE A 126 -9.41 9.72 -14.88
CA PHE A 126 -8.36 8.71 -14.97
C PHE A 126 -8.41 7.65 -13.84
N MET A 127 -9.08 7.94 -12.74
CA MET A 127 -9.25 6.98 -11.64
C MET A 127 -10.37 5.96 -11.92
N LYS A 128 -11.27 6.26 -12.86
CA LYS A 128 -12.45 5.42 -13.11
C LYS A 128 -12.12 3.96 -13.40
N PRO A 129 -11.15 3.62 -14.27
CA PRO A 129 -10.81 2.21 -14.54
C PRO A 129 -10.39 1.45 -13.27
N THR A 130 -9.59 2.07 -12.42
CA THR A 130 -9.16 1.49 -11.14
C THR A 130 -10.35 1.21 -10.22
N TYR A 131 -11.22 2.19 -10.03
CA TYR A 131 -12.38 2.01 -9.15
C TYR A 131 -13.41 1.05 -9.72
N ASP A 132 -13.61 1.02 -11.05
CA ASP A 132 -14.44 0.01 -11.69
C ASP A 132 -13.92 -1.41 -11.43
N MET A 133 -12.60 -1.62 -11.54
CA MET A 133 -11.96 -2.90 -11.22
C MET A 133 -12.18 -3.28 -9.75
N VAL A 134 -11.87 -2.39 -8.81
CA VAL A 134 -12.00 -2.67 -7.37
C VAL A 134 -13.46 -2.96 -6.98
N ILE A 135 -14.42 -2.21 -7.53
CA ILE A 135 -15.85 -2.43 -7.29
C ILE A 135 -16.31 -3.78 -7.88
N ALA A 136 -15.85 -4.12 -9.08
CA ALA A 136 -16.14 -5.42 -9.69
C ALA A 136 -15.56 -6.56 -8.84
N GLN A 137 -14.32 -6.45 -8.40
CA GLN A 137 -13.68 -7.43 -7.53
C GLN A 137 -14.43 -7.64 -6.21
N GLN A 138 -14.96 -6.57 -5.60
CA GLN A 138 -15.78 -6.69 -4.40
C GLN A 138 -17.10 -7.42 -4.70
N LYS A 139 -17.79 -7.04 -5.76
CA LYS A 139 -19.07 -7.68 -6.17
C LYS A 139 -18.90 -9.17 -6.48
N ASP A 140 -17.78 -9.52 -7.10
CA ASP A 140 -17.47 -10.90 -7.51
C ASP A 140 -16.84 -11.72 -6.35
N GLY A 141 -16.62 -11.12 -5.18
CA GLY A 141 -15.99 -11.78 -4.03
C GLY A 141 -14.51 -12.13 -4.25
N ILE A 142 -13.82 -11.36 -5.09
CA ILE A 142 -12.37 -11.49 -5.35
C ILE A 142 -11.55 -10.84 -4.24
N CYS A 143 -12.04 -9.77 -3.67
CA CYS A 143 -11.52 -9.13 -2.46
C CYS A 143 -12.64 -8.95 -1.43
N MET A 144 -12.25 -8.65 -0.20
CA MET A 144 -13.20 -8.38 0.88
C MET A 144 -13.99 -7.10 0.61
N ASP A 145 -15.26 -7.09 0.98
CA ASP A 145 -16.13 -5.93 0.88
C ASP A 145 -15.66 -4.80 1.79
N TYR A 146 -15.70 -3.56 1.30
CA TYR A 146 -15.24 -2.38 2.03
C TYR A 146 -16.05 -2.14 3.31
N GLY A 147 -17.38 -2.34 3.27
CA GLY A 147 -18.24 -2.20 4.43
C GLY A 147 -17.90 -3.19 5.53
N TYR A 148 -17.64 -4.44 5.14
CA TYR A 148 -17.15 -5.47 6.06
C TYR A 148 -15.82 -5.05 6.72
N LEU A 149 -14.85 -4.59 5.93
CA LEU A 149 -13.54 -4.16 6.46
C LEU A 149 -13.66 -2.98 7.42
N LYS A 150 -14.56 -2.05 7.15
CA LYS A 150 -14.81 -0.89 8.03
C LYS A 150 -15.47 -1.29 9.35
N THR A 151 -16.40 -2.21 9.32
CA THR A 151 -17.13 -2.67 10.53
C THR A 151 -16.34 -3.65 11.38
N SER A 152 -15.59 -4.56 10.75
CA SER A 152 -14.74 -5.52 11.46
C SER A 152 -13.43 -4.92 11.97
N SER A 153 -13.03 -3.77 11.44
CA SER A 153 -11.71 -3.17 11.68
C SER A 153 -10.54 -4.11 11.33
N LEU A 154 -10.74 -5.03 10.38
CA LEU A 154 -9.70 -5.97 9.96
C LEU A 154 -8.50 -5.23 9.39
N HIS A 155 -7.36 -5.41 10.03
CA HIS A 155 -6.12 -4.80 9.57
C HIS A 155 -5.50 -5.61 8.43
N TYR A 156 -4.84 -4.93 7.47
CA TYR A 156 -4.21 -5.60 6.32
C TYR A 156 -3.19 -6.66 6.73
N SER A 157 -2.43 -6.41 7.81
CA SER A 157 -1.47 -7.40 8.31
C SER A 157 -2.17 -8.68 8.73
N ALA A 158 -3.23 -8.59 9.54
CA ALA A 158 -4.00 -9.76 9.96
C ALA A 158 -4.63 -10.51 8.78
N ALA A 159 -5.14 -9.79 7.77
CA ALA A 159 -5.68 -10.42 6.57
C ALA A 159 -4.63 -11.24 5.82
N PHE A 160 -3.40 -10.74 5.69
CA PHE A 160 -2.32 -11.42 4.99
C PHE A 160 -1.64 -12.49 5.86
N GLU A 161 -1.35 -12.20 7.12
CA GLU A 161 -0.74 -13.08 8.10
C GLU A 161 -1.60 -14.33 8.36
N ASN A 162 -2.92 -14.17 8.41
CA ASN A 162 -3.88 -15.28 8.52
C ASN A 162 -4.18 -15.96 7.17
N GLN A 163 -3.43 -15.63 6.11
CA GLN A 163 -3.56 -16.22 4.78
C GLN A 163 -4.98 -16.11 4.19
N GLN A 164 -5.74 -15.07 4.58
CA GLN A 164 -7.08 -14.82 4.06
C GLN A 164 -7.05 -14.18 2.66
N CYS A 165 -5.90 -13.70 2.19
CA CYS A 165 -5.71 -13.19 0.84
C CYS A 165 -4.37 -13.64 0.25
N ALA A 166 -4.35 -13.84 -1.07
CA ALA A 166 -3.14 -14.26 -1.78
C ALA A 166 -2.19 -13.09 -2.06
N MET A 167 -2.73 -11.89 -2.24
CA MET A 167 -1.97 -10.67 -2.55
C MET A 167 -2.47 -9.47 -1.74
N VAL A 168 -1.56 -8.56 -1.41
CA VAL A 168 -1.89 -7.27 -0.78
C VAL A 168 -0.94 -6.18 -1.26
N ASN A 169 -1.49 -5.07 -1.72
CA ASN A 169 -0.71 -3.86 -2.00
C ASN A 169 -0.49 -3.09 -0.70
N MET A 170 0.77 -2.89 -0.32
CA MET A 170 1.11 -2.21 0.94
C MET A 170 2.49 -1.56 0.85
N GLY A 171 2.73 -0.61 1.76
CA GLY A 171 4.01 0.07 1.83
C GLY A 171 5.12 -0.79 2.43
N SER A 172 6.37 -0.36 2.21
CA SER A 172 7.58 -1.06 2.64
C SER A 172 7.71 -1.28 4.15
N TRP A 173 6.99 -0.49 4.96
CA TRP A 173 6.92 -0.72 6.41
C TRP A 173 6.35 -2.09 6.80
N PHE A 174 5.56 -2.72 5.92
CA PHE A 174 4.99 -4.04 6.18
C PHE A 174 6.04 -5.16 6.15
N ILE A 175 7.19 -4.96 5.49
CA ILE A 175 8.31 -5.93 5.49
C ILE A 175 8.72 -6.27 6.92
N SER A 176 9.03 -5.25 7.73
CA SER A 176 9.47 -5.47 9.10
C SER A 176 8.40 -6.07 10.00
N THR A 177 7.13 -5.71 9.79
CA THR A 177 6.00 -6.29 10.51
C THR A 177 5.85 -7.78 10.17
N LEU A 178 5.93 -8.13 8.88
CA LEU A 178 5.80 -9.50 8.41
C LEU A 178 6.98 -10.37 8.83
N GLU A 179 8.21 -9.83 8.79
CA GLU A 179 9.39 -10.52 9.31
C GLU A 179 9.29 -10.80 10.81
N ALA A 180 8.79 -9.85 11.59
CA ALA A 180 8.57 -10.03 13.02
C ALA A 180 7.51 -11.11 13.26
N TYR A 181 6.39 -11.08 12.55
CA TYR A 181 5.37 -12.11 12.60
C TYR A 181 5.94 -13.50 12.29
N MET A 182 6.74 -13.63 11.20
CA MET A 182 7.32 -14.92 10.80
C MET A 182 8.33 -15.51 11.78
N LYS A 183 8.89 -14.72 12.70
CA LYS A 183 9.73 -15.26 13.77
C LYS A 183 8.93 -16.09 14.77
N ASP A 184 7.79 -15.57 15.19
CA ASP A 184 7.04 -16.04 16.35
C ASP A 184 5.77 -16.82 15.97
N ALA A 185 5.35 -16.76 14.70
CA ALA A 185 4.15 -17.44 14.23
C ALA A 185 4.25 -18.97 14.33
N GLU A 186 3.20 -19.61 14.82
CA GLU A 186 3.06 -21.07 14.83
C GLU A 186 2.98 -21.62 13.39
N THR A 187 2.27 -20.90 12.51
CA THR A 187 2.14 -21.22 11.09
C THR A 187 2.89 -20.19 10.27
N LYS A 188 4.01 -20.60 9.70
CA LYS A 188 4.83 -19.77 8.80
C LYS A 188 4.48 -20.06 7.36
N PHE A 189 4.61 -19.08 6.50
CA PHE A 189 4.47 -19.25 5.07
C PHE A 189 5.54 -18.45 4.31
N ASN A 190 5.84 -18.86 3.09
CA ASN A 190 6.75 -18.15 2.21
C ASN A 190 6.03 -17.01 1.52
N TRP A 191 6.66 -15.84 1.46
CA TRP A 191 6.11 -14.67 0.80
C TRP A 191 7.15 -14.00 -0.11
N GLY A 192 6.69 -13.10 -0.95
CA GLY A 192 7.54 -12.31 -1.83
C GLY A 192 6.95 -10.94 -2.08
N ILE A 193 7.75 -10.09 -2.72
CA ILE A 193 7.34 -8.77 -3.20
C ILE A 193 7.69 -8.61 -4.67
N VAL A 194 6.85 -7.87 -5.38
CA VAL A 194 7.12 -7.36 -6.73
C VAL A 194 6.72 -5.89 -6.80
N LYS A 195 7.10 -5.22 -7.87
CA LYS A 195 6.66 -3.85 -8.13
C LYS A 195 5.14 -3.73 -8.04
N TYR A 196 4.69 -2.55 -7.71
CA TYR A 196 3.28 -2.20 -7.76
C TYR A 196 2.76 -2.40 -9.20
N PRO A 197 1.55 -2.96 -9.42
CA PRO A 197 0.97 -3.11 -10.76
C PRO A 197 0.82 -1.75 -11.45
N HIS A 198 1.13 -1.66 -12.75
CA HIS A 198 1.21 -0.41 -13.50
C HIS A 198 0.77 -0.54 -14.96
#